data_502facac1ff8be0ec64932aa09658300
#
_entry.id   502facac1ff8be0ec64932aa09658300
#
_cell.length_a   1.000
_cell.length_b   1.000
_cell.length_c   1.000
_cell.angle_alpha   90.00
_cell.angle_beta   90.00
_cell.angle_gamma   90.00
#
_symmetry.space_group_name_H-M   'P 1'
#
loop_
_entity.id
_entity.type
_entity.pdbx_description
1 polymer ?
#
loop_
_entity_poly.entity_id
_entity_poly.type
_entity_poly.pdbx_seq_one_letter_code
_entity_poly.pdbx_strand_id
1 'polypeptide(L)'
;MEYPNDESLRVSHETIYRSLFIQARGALKQELVRHLRSKRRIRRSRHSSVHGHSRGQIVDAISIRERPAEVADRAIPGHWEGDLLRGARNSHVATLVERHSRFCMRVKVPGKDTATVVAALSQHVRQLPATLRRSLTWDRGLEMAQHKRFTMATDVQVYFCDPQSPWQRGSNENTNGLLRQYLPKNVDLSTFSQSELDAIALRLNQRPRQTLGFQTPASKLQASVASTP
;
A
#
# COMPACT_ATOMS: atom_id res chain seq x y z
N MET A 1 11.03 11.10 17.86
CA MET A 1 10.85 12.58 17.89
C MET A 1 12.07 13.15 18.59
N GLU A 2 12.83 14.03 17.93
CA GLU A 2 14.01 14.65 18.54
C GLU A 2 13.62 15.69 19.62
N TYR A 3 12.45 16.33 19.51
CA TYR A 3 12.03 17.42 20.41
C TYR A 3 10.58 17.21 20.87
N PRO A 4 10.28 16.20 21.72
CA PRO A 4 8.89 15.87 22.09
C PRO A 4 8.22 16.93 22.97
N ASN A 5 8.98 17.74 23.69
CA ASN A 5 8.49 18.72 24.68
C ASN A 5 8.61 20.18 24.21
N ASP A 6 9.12 20.45 23.02
CA ASP A 6 9.26 21.81 22.50
C ASP A 6 8.16 22.12 21.48
N GLU A 7 7.15 22.88 21.93
CA GLU A 7 6.03 23.29 21.07
C GLU A 7 6.45 24.24 19.95
N SER A 8 7.51 25.03 20.14
CA SER A 8 8.00 25.97 19.12
C SER A 8 8.54 25.28 17.86
N LEU A 9 8.98 24.04 18.01
CA LEU A 9 9.47 23.19 16.92
C LEU A 9 8.37 22.32 16.27
N ARG A 10 7.12 22.46 16.73
CA ARG A 10 5.96 21.79 16.14
C ARG A 10 5.31 22.66 15.09
N VAL A 11 5.46 22.26 13.83
CA VAL A 11 4.82 22.95 12.70
C VAL A 11 3.66 22.12 12.18
N SER A 12 2.47 22.74 12.06
CA SER A 12 1.32 22.05 11.48
C SER A 12 1.53 21.83 9.97
N HIS A 13 0.94 20.75 9.45
CA HIS A 13 0.98 20.50 8.01
C HIS A 13 0.32 21.63 7.19
N GLU A 14 -0.71 22.30 7.73
CA GLU A 14 -1.34 23.47 7.10
C GLU A 14 -0.37 24.65 7.01
N THR A 15 0.44 24.88 8.04
CA THR A 15 1.47 25.94 8.04
C THR A 15 2.51 25.68 6.96
N ILE A 16 2.95 24.42 6.82
CA ILE A 16 3.89 24.02 5.76
C ILE A 16 3.27 24.27 4.38
N TYR A 17 2.02 23.82 4.17
CA TYR A 17 1.33 24.06 2.90
C TYR A 17 1.09 25.55 2.62
N ARG A 18 0.70 26.35 3.62
CA ARG A 18 0.54 27.79 3.46
C ARG A 18 1.85 28.47 3.07
N SER A 19 2.95 28.14 3.71
CA SER A 19 4.28 28.67 3.37
C SER A 19 4.65 28.33 1.93
N LEU A 20 4.41 27.11 1.48
CA LEU A 20 4.72 26.64 0.14
C LEU A 20 3.86 27.31 -0.95
N PHE A 21 2.56 27.54 -0.69
CA PHE A 21 1.62 27.98 -1.71
C PHE A 21 1.37 29.50 -1.70
N ILE A 22 1.49 30.18 -0.55
CA ILE A 22 1.17 31.59 -0.41
C ILE A 22 2.39 32.48 -0.52
N GLN A 23 3.52 32.12 0.10
CA GLN A 23 4.69 32.99 0.21
C GLN A 23 5.75 32.79 -0.89
N ALA A 24 5.82 31.63 -1.49
CA ALA A 24 6.84 31.34 -2.48
C ALA A 24 6.41 31.76 -3.89
N ARG A 25 6.93 32.88 -4.38
CA ARG A 25 6.91 33.26 -5.80
C ARG A 25 8.30 32.96 -6.42
N GLY A 26 8.33 32.38 -7.64
CA GLY A 26 9.57 32.16 -8.39
C GLY A 26 10.19 30.76 -8.27
N ALA A 27 11.51 30.67 -8.45
CA ALA A 27 12.27 29.43 -8.54
C ALA A 27 12.14 28.52 -7.30
N LEU A 28 12.14 29.10 -6.10
CA LEU A 28 11.99 28.39 -4.84
C LEU A 28 10.66 27.61 -4.77
N LYS A 29 9.56 28.22 -5.25
CA LYS A 29 8.25 27.53 -5.32
C LYS A 29 8.28 26.33 -6.24
N GLN A 30 8.92 26.45 -7.39
CA GLN A 30 9.03 25.34 -8.34
C GLN A 30 9.85 24.19 -7.77
N GLU A 31 10.93 24.49 -7.08
CA GLU A 31 11.78 23.51 -6.43
C GLU A 31 11.05 22.79 -5.28
N LEU A 32 10.43 23.53 -4.39
CA LEU A 32 9.68 22.96 -3.26
C LEU A 32 8.48 22.10 -3.73
N VAL A 33 7.77 22.51 -4.78
CA VAL A 33 6.67 21.73 -5.36
C VAL A 33 7.15 20.41 -5.97
N ARG A 34 8.41 20.30 -6.43
CA ARG A 34 8.99 19.04 -6.91
C ARG A 34 9.07 17.96 -5.82
N HIS A 35 9.24 18.37 -4.57
CA HIS A 35 9.33 17.48 -3.41
C HIS A 35 7.98 17.11 -2.82
N LEU A 36 6.89 17.72 -3.26
CA LEU A 36 5.54 17.35 -2.82
C LEU A 36 5.11 16.01 -3.44
N ARG A 37 4.42 15.18 -2.65
CA ARG A 37 3.81 13.91 -3.08
C ARG A 37 2.93 14.07 -4.33
N SER A 38 2.20 15.18 -4.39
CA SER A 38 1.34 15.52 -5.52
C SER A 38 1.77 16.88 -6.07
N LYS A 39 2.32 16.91 -7.28
CA LYS A 39 2.70 18.14 -7.99
C LYS A 39 1.48 18.97 -8.44
N ARG A 40 0.30 18.74 -7.88
CA ARG A 40 -0.93 19.41 -8.26
C ARG A 40 -1.00 20.80 -7.65
N ARG A 41 -1.34 21.78 -8.48
CA ARG A 41 -1.54 23.17 -8.07
C ARG A 41 -2.86 23.43 -7.32
N ILE A 42 -3.82 22.50 -7.40
CA ILE A 42 -5.17 22.63 -6.85
C ILE A 42 -5.62 21.30 -6.21
N ARG A 43 -6.21 21.39 -5.03
CA ARG A 43 -6.83 20.25 -4.32
C ARG A 43 -8.15 19.89 -5.02
N ARG A 44 -8.28 18.67 -5.55
CA ARG A 44 -9.55 18.18 -6.12
C ARG A 44 -10.45 17.60 -5.02
N SER A 45 -11.76 17.79 -5.17
CA SER A 45 -12.78 17.19 -4.31
C SER A 45 -12.68 15.66 -4.28
N ARG A 46 -13.01 15.05 -3.13
CA ARG A 46 -13.05 13.59 -2.94
C ARG A 46 -14.18 12.90 -3.70
N HIS A 47 -15.13 13.65 -4.27
CA HIS A 47 -16.37 13.12 -4.85
C HIS A 47 -16.36 12.94 -6.37
N SER A 48 -15.22 12.82 -7.04
CA SER A 48 -15.20 12.47 -8.46
C SER A 48 -15.48 10.97 -8.63
N SER A 49 -16.67 10.61 -9.08
CA SER A 49 -17.09 9.24 -9.37
C SER A 49 -16.28 8.63 -10.51
N VAL A 50 -15.74 7.43 -10.30
CA VAL A 50 -15.19 6.58 -11.35
C VAL A 50 -16.26 5.57 -11.74
N HIS A 51 -16.70 5.60 -12.99
CA HIS A 51 -17.65 4.63 -13.55
C HIS A 51 -17.07 3.22 -13.45
N GLY A 52 -17.76 2.34 -12.72
CA GLY A 52 -17.37 0.94 -12.56
C GLY A 52 -17.74 0.11 -13.77
N HIS A 53 -16.76 -0.59 -14.35
CA HIS A 53 -17.01 -1.68 -15.28
C HIS A 53 -17.41 -2.93 -14.46
N SER A 54 -18.40 -3.69 -14.92
CA SER A 54 -18.78 -4.99 -14.35
C SER A 54 -17.57 -5.94 -14.46
N ARG A 55 -16.94 -6.23 -13.34
CA ARG A 55 -15.85 -7.21 -13.25
C ARG A 55 -16.45 -8.60 -13.09
N GLY A 56 -15.85 -9.60 -13.75
CA GLY A 56 -16.27 -10.99 -13.63
C GLY A 56 -16.38 -11.45 -12.17
N GLN A 57 -17.21 -12.45 -11.93
CA GLN A 57 -17.43 -13.01 -10.60
C GLN A 57 -16.30 -13.98 -10.25
N ILE A 58 -15.64 -13.80 -9.09
CA ILE A 58 -14.69 -14.77 -8.55
C ILE A 58 -15.49 -15.85 -7.85
N VAL A 59 -15.32 -17.10 -8.28
CA VAL A 59 -16.00 -18.25 -7.68
C VAL A 59 -15.49 -18.47 -6.26
N ASP A 60 -16.42 -18.72 -5.33
CA ASP A 60 -16.13 -18.98 -3.90
C ASP A 60 -15.33 -17.85 -3.21
N ALA A 61 -15.51 -16.63 -3.65
CA ALA A 61 -14.90 -15.46 -3.01
C ALA A 61 -15.48 -15.28 -1.59
N ILE A 62 -14.60 -15.32 -0.59
CA ILE A 62 -14.98 -15.05 0.80
C ILE A 62 -15.10 -13.54 0.99
N SER A 63 -16.25 -13.09 1.47
CA SER A 63 -16.51 -11.66 1.67
C SER A 63 -15.63 -11.07 2.76
N ILE A 64 -15.23 -9.81 2.61
CA ILE A 64 -14.57 -9.04 3.68
C ILE A 64 -15.41 -8.98 4.97
N ARG A 65 -16.73 -9.18 4.88
CA ARG A 65 -17.65 -9.22 6.03
C ARG A 65 -17.46 -10.44 6.90
N GLU A 66 -16.92 -11.51 6.35
CA GLU A 66 -16.59 -12.76 7.07
C GLU A 66 -15.20 -12.71 7.72
N ARG A 67 -14.47 -11.62 7.50
CA ARG A 67 -13.15 -11.40 8.08
C ARG A 67 -13.26 -11.25 9.61
N PRO A 68 -12.37 -11.87 10.40
CA PRO A 68 -12.36 -11.73 11.87
C PRO A 68 -12.34 -10.26 12.31
N ALA A 69 -13.08 -9.94 13.36
CA ALA A 69 -13.22 -8.58 13.88
C ALA A 69 -11.86 -7.97 14.31
N GLU A 70 -10.94 -8.80 14.80
CA GLU A 70 -9.56 -8.41 15.19
C GLU A 70 -8.77 -7.74 14.06
N VAL A 71 -9.15 -8.00 12.80
CA VAL A 71 -8.50 -7.39 11.63
C VAL A 71 -8.93 -5.92 11.47
N ALA A 72 -10.08 -5.54 12.02
CA ALA A 72 -10.64 -4.21 11.82
C ALA A 72 -9.90 -3.13 12.62
N ASP A 73 -9.52 -3.41 13.86
CA ASP A 73 -8.83 -2.47 14.76
C ASP A 73 -7.34 -2.32 14.45
N ARG A 74 -6.77 -3.21 13.62
CA ARG A 74 -5.36 -3.20 13.23
C ARG A 74 -4.39 -3.42 14.41
N ALA A 75 -4.84 -4.03 15.49
CA ALA A 75 -4.02 -4.28 16.66
C ALA A 75 -3.04 -5.44 16.41
N ILE A 76 -3.49 -6.46 15.68
CA ILE A 76 -2.73 -7.68 15.44
C ILE A 76 -1.98 -7.60 14.11
N PRO A 77 -0.65 -7.86 14.08
CA PRO A 77 0.13 -7.91 12.85
C PRO A 77 -0.18 -9.17 12.03
N GLY A 78 0.20 -9.15 10.74
CA GLY A 78 0.05 -10.27 9.83
C GLY A 78 -1.19 -10.22 8.92
N HIS A 79 -1.95 -9.15 8.98
CA HIS A 79 -3.09 -8.90 8.10
C HIS A 79 -2.70 -7.91 7.00
N TRP A 80 -2.79 -8.36 5.75
CA TRP A 80 -2.31 -7.61 4.58
C TRP A 80 -3.44 -7.09 3.71
N GLU A 81 -3.21 -5.96 3.09
CA GLU A 81 -4.01 -5.43 1.98
C GLU A 81 -3.18 -5.50 0.71
N GLY A 82 -3.74 -6.06 -0.36
CA GLY A 82 -3.03 -6.23 -1.62
C GLY A 82 -3.72 -5.55 -2.80
N ASP A 83 -2.94 -5.21 -3.84
CA ASP A 83 -3.41 -4.59 -5.07
C ASP A 83 -2.38 -4.74 -6.20
N LEU A 84 -2.79 -4.57 -7.46
CA LEU A 84 -1.91 -4.42 -8.60
C LEU A 84 -1.72 -2.95 -8.98
N LEU A 85 -0.51 -2.47 -8.85
CA LEU A 85 -0.13 -1.15 -9.34
C LEU A 85 0.13 -1.22 -10.84
N ARG A 86 -0.72 -0.56 -11.64
CA ARG A 86 -0.59 -0.53 -13.11
C ARG A 86 0.37 0.56 -13.57
N GLY A 87 1.28 0.21 -14.49
CA GLY A 87 2.15 1.12 -15.24
C GLY A 87 1.74 1.30 -16.70
N ALA A 88 2.64 1.84 -17.50
CA ALA A 88 2.52 1.87 -18.96
C ALA A 88 2.65 0.46 -19.56
N ARG A 89 2.33 0.31 -20.84
CA ARG A 89 2.45 -0.96 -21.60
C ARG A 89 1.82 -2.16 -20.91
N ASN A 90 0.71 -1.94 -20.18
CA ASN A 90 0.00 -2.98 -19.42
C ASN A 90 0.91 -3.73 -18.41
N SER A 91 1.95 -3.07 -17.91
CA SER A 91 2.85 -3.61 -16.88
C SER A 91 2.26 -3.44 -15.48
N HIS A 92 2.60 -4.37 -14.58
CA HIS A 92 2.06 -4.40 -13.23
C HIS A 92 3.13 -4.75 -12.20
N VAL A 93 2.93 -4.25 -10.98
CA VAL A 93 3.66 -4.66 -9.77
C VAL A 93 2.64 -4.91 -8.68
N ALA A 94 2.70 -6.06 -8.03
CA ALA A 94 1.85 -6.31 -6.89
C ALA A 94 2.37 -5.58 -5.66
N THR A 95 1.46 -5.01 -4.89
CA THR A 95 1.75 -4.31 -3.63
C THR A 95 1.03 -5.01 -2.50
N LEU A 96 1.75 -5.32 -1.43
CA LEU A 96 1.22 -5.86 -0.19
C LEU A 96 1.54 -4.87 0.93
N VAL A 97 0.53 -4.45 1.68
CA VAL A 97 0.68 -3.52 2.81
C VAL A 97 0.14 -4.17 4.07
N GLU A 98 1.01 -4.33 5.06
CA GLU A 98 0.64 -4.84 6.36
C GLU A 98 -0.16 -3.77 7.13
N ARG A 99 -1.31 -4.16 7.71
CA ARG A 99 -2.31 -3.23 8.22
C ARG A 99 -1.90 -2.52 9.51
N HIS A 100 -1.21 -3.22 10.41
CA HIS A 100 -0.79 -2.70 11.71
C HIS A 100 0.38 -1.73 11.56
N SER A 101 1.45 -2.18 10.91
CA SER A 101 2.72 -1.45 10.77
C SER A 101 2.78 -0.51 9.56
N ARG A 102 1.88 -0.66 8.58
CA ARG A 102 1.96 0.00 7.26
C ARG A 102 3.20 -0.42 6.46
N PHE A 103 3.86 -1.49 6.85
CA PHE A 103 4.98 -2.05 6.12
C PHE A 103 4.50 -2.50 4.73
N CYS A 104 5.28 -2.17 3.71
CA CYS A 104 4.91 -2.54 2.35
C CYS A 104 5.98 -3.40 1.67
N MET A 105 5.50 -4.43 0.98
CA MET A 105 6.27 -5.26 0.08
C MET A 105 5.83 -5.01 -1.35
N ARG A 106 6.74 -5.21 -2.29
CA ARG A 106 6.45 -5.18 -3.72
C ARG A 106 6.91 -6.45 -4.35
N VAL A 107 6.08 -6.96 -5.23
CA VAL A 107 6.33 -8.21 -5.91
C VAL A 107 6.28 -7.96 -7.41
N LYS A 108 7.38 -8.25 -8.10
CA LYS A 108 7.41 -8.24 -9.56
C LYS A 108 6.48 -9.32 -10.07
N VAL A 109 5.56 -8.95 -10.95
CA VAL A 109 4.67 -9.90 -11.61
C VAL A 109 4.88 -9.82 -13.12
N PRO A 110 5.17 -10.95 -13.79
CA PRO A 110 5.38 -10.96 -15.23
C PRO A 110 4.14 -10.63 -16.04
N GLY A 111 2.95 -10.82 -15.45
CA GLY A 111 1.67 -10.59 -16.08
C GLY A 111 0.57 -10.33 -15.05
N LYS A 112 -0.65 -10.08 -15.52
CA LYS A 112 -1.83 -9.88 -14.68
C LYS A 112 -2.76 -11.09 -14.63
N ASP A 113 -2.39 -12.20 -15.29
CA ASP A 113 -3.14 -13.44 -15.20
C ASP A 113 -3.06 -14.03 -13.79
N THR A 114 -4.12 -14.71 -13.39
CA THR A 114 -4.26 -15.18 -12.02
C THR A 114 -3.19 -16.20 -11.61
N ALA A 115 -2.74 -17.06 -12.53
CA ALA A 115 -1.73 -18.07 -12.22
C ALA A 115 -0.37 -17.41 -11.90
N THR A 116 0.05 -16.45 -12.71
CA THR A 116 1.28 -15.69 -12.56
C THR A 116 1.29 -14.85 -11.28
N VAL A 117 0.18 -14.13 -11.02
CA VAL A 117 0.06 -13.27 -9.81
C VAL A 117 0.06 -14.13 -8.56
N VAL A 118 -0.73 -15.20 -8.52
CA VAL A 118 -0.80 -16.11 -7.37
C VAL A 118 0.55 -16.78 -7.10
N ALA A 119 1.26 -17.23 -8.13
CA ALA A 119 2.58 -17.84 -7.97
C ALA A 119 3.61 -16.85 -7.39
N ALA A 120 3.70 -15.64 -7.95
CA ALA A 120 4.63 -14.62 -7.48
C ALA A 120 4.34 -14.19 -6.04
N LEU A 121 3.06 -13.93 -5.70
CA LEU A 121 2.65 -13.58 -4.34
C LEU A 121 2.93 -14.71 -3.35
N SER A 122 2.63 -15.97 -3.71
CA SER A 122 2.86 -17.12 -2.84
C SER A 122 4.36 -17.31 -2.52
N GLN A 123 5.24 -17.09 -3.50
CA GLN A 123 6.68 -17.18 -3.29
C GLN A 123 7.16 -16.16 -2.24
N HIS A 124 6.69 -14.91 -2.33
CA HIS A 124 7.11 -13.86 -1.41
C HIS A 124 6.47 -13.98 -0.03
N VAL A 125 5.18 -14.35 0.04
CA VAL A 125 4.47 -14.50 1.32
C VAL A 125 5.02 -15.67 2.14
N ARG A 126 5.46 -16.76 1.51
CA ARG A 126 6.11 -17.88 2.21
C ARG A 126 7.42 -17.51 2.91
N GLN A 127 8.09 -16.46 2.49
CA GLN A 127 9.32 -15.97 3.15
C GLN A 127 9.03 -15.22 4.46
N LEU A 128 7.79 -14.83 4.70
CA LEU A 128 7.39 -14.17 5.94
C LEU A 128 7.35 -15.17 7.10
N PRO A 129 7.67 -14.74 8.33
CA PRO A 129 7.40 -15.52 9.53
C PRO A 129 5.93 -15.95 9.63
N ALA A 130 5.66 -17.10 10.22
CA ALA A 130 4.29 -17.62 10.37
C ALA A 130 3.35 -16.63 11.06
N THR A 131 3.85 -15.90 12.06
CA THR A 131 3.13 -14.86 12.81
C THR A 131 2.62 -13.72 11.93
N LEU A 132 3.26 -13.49 10.77
CA LEU A 132 2.90 -12.47 9.79
C LEU A 132 2.09 -13.02 8.61
N ARG A 133 1.67 -14.28 8.62
CA ARG A 133 0.89 -14.94 7.56
C ARG A 133 -0.52 -15.25 8.04
N ARG A 134 -1.39 -14.23 8.24
CA ARG A 134 -2.75 -14.42 8.77
C ARG A 134 -3.82 -14.27 7.70
N SER A 135 -3.92 -13.11 7.08
CA SER A 135 -4.91 -12.88 6.01
C SER A 135 -4.45 -11.87 4.97
N LEU A 136 -5.03 -11.98 3.78
CA LEU A 136 -4.87 -11.04 2.68
C LEU A 136 -6.23 -10.50 2.27
N THR A 137 -6.39 -9.19 2.24
CA THR A 137 -7.57 -8.51 1.69
C THR A 137 -7.25 -8.02 0.29
N TRP A 138 -8.06 -8.42 -0.70
CA TRP A 138 -7.91 -8.05 -2.11
C TRP A 138 -9.18 -7.40 -2.64
N ASP A 139 -9.10 -6.70 -3.77
CA ASP A 139 -10.30 -6.31 -4.47
C ASP A 139 -10.91 -7.50 -5.25
N ARG A 140 -11.99 -7.26 -6.00
CA ARG A 140 -12.59 -8.29 -6.84
C ARG A 140 -11.92 -8.38 -8.22
N GLY A 141 -10.63 -8.12 -8.31
CA GLY A 141 -9.87 -8.29 -9.54
C GLY A 141 -9.66 -9.76 -9.89
N LEU A 142 -9.86 -10.11 -11.17
CA LEU A 142 -9.72 -11.50 -11.65
C LEU A 142 -8.29 -12.05 -11.52
N GLU A 143 -7.31 -11.21 -11.28
CA GLU A 143 -5.93 -11.62 -11.00
C GLU A 143 -5.80 -12.46 -9.73
N MET A 144 -6.81 -12.43 -8.83
CA MET A 144 -6.88 -13.31 -7.65
C MET A 144 -7.98 -14.38 -7.77
N ALA A 145 -8.45 -14.70 -8.98
CA ALA A 145 -9.48 -15.73 -9.18
C ALA A 145 -9.04 -17.12 -8.66
N GLN A 146 -7.73 -17.43 -8.68
CA GLN A 146 -7.18 -18.66 -8.09
C GLN A 146 -6.76 -18.49 -6.62
N HIS A 147 -7.46 -17.66 -5.84
CA HIS A 147 -7.16 -17.39 -4.43
C HIS A 147 -7.07 -18.66 -3.56
N LYS A 148 -7.81 -19.71 -3.87
CA LYS A 148 -7.71 -21.01 -3.18
C LYS A 148 -6.33 -21.63 -3.30
N ARG A 149 -5.69 -21.53 -4.49
CA ARG A 149 -4.30 -21.99 -4.69
C ARG A 149 -3.33 -21.18 -3.85
N PHE A 150 -3.55 -19.86 -3.76
CA PHE A 150 -2.75 -18.99 -2.89
C PHE A 150 -2.89 -19.41 -1.42
N THR A 151 -4.12 -19.61 -0.93
CA THR A 151 -4.38 -20.06 0.45
C THR A 151 -3.72 -21.41 0.73
N MET A 152 -3.87 -22.40 -0.15
CA MET A 152 -3.20 -23.70 -0.01
C MET A 152 -1.68 -23.61 0.02
N ALA A 153 -1.10 -22.67 -0.75
CA ALA A 153 0.35 -22.53 -0.84
C ALA A 153 0.98 -21.75 0.32
N THR A 154 0.22 -20.90 1.00
CA THR A 154 0.74 -19.92 1.98
C THR A 154 0.14 -20.01 3.36
N ASP A 155 -0.95 -20.76 3.49
CA ASP A 155 -1.80 -20.80 4.70
C ASP A 155 -2.40 -19.43 5.09
N VAL A 156 -2.56 -18.54 4.07
CA VAL A 156 -3.11 -17.20 4.26
C VAL A 156 -4.51 -17.14 3.64
N GLN A 157 -5.51 -16.83 4.47
CA GLN A 157 -6.89 -16.67 4.00
C GLN A 157 -7.06 -15.39 3.20
N VAL A 158 -7.70 -15.48 2.02
CA VAL A 158 -8.01 -14.32 1.18
C VAL A 158 -9.45 -13.88 1.39
N TYR A 159 -9.64 -12.57 1.64
CA TYR A 159 -10.94 -11.90 1.74
C TYR A 159 -11.09 -10.87 0.64
N PHE A 160 -12.27 -10.78 0.04
CA PHE A 160 -12.56 -9.86 -1.05
C PHE A 160 -13.43 -8.70 -0.60
N CYS A 161 -13.03 -7.50 -1.00
CA CYS A 161 -13.79 -6.28 -0.73
C CYS A 161 -15.18 -6.32 -1.36
N ASP A 162 -16.10 -5.56 -0.78
CA ASP A 162 -17.39 -5.30 -1.42
C ASP A 162 -17.17 -4.53 -2.75
N PRO A 163 -18.06 -4.70 -3.75
CA PRO A 163 -18.00 -3.92 -4.96
C PRO A 163 -17.99 -2.41 -4.66
N GLN A 164 -17.18 -1.66 -5.40
CA GLN A 164 -17.10 -0.20 -5.32
C GLN A 164 -16.75 0.35 -3.91
N SER A 165 -16.07 -0.44 -3.07
CA SER A 165 -15.73 -0.09 -1.70
C SER A 165 -14.22 0.08 -1.48
N PRO A 166 -13.56 1.05 -2.16
CA PRO A 166 -12.10 1.23 -2.09
C PRO A 166 -11.60 1.54 -0.66
N TRP A 167 -12.43 2.19 0.16
CA TRP A 167 -12.08 2.50 1.55
C TRP A 167 -11.76 1.28 2.41
N GLN A 168 -12.23 0.09 2.03
CA GLN A 168 -11.95 -1.16 2.73
C GLN A 168 -10.46 -1.58 2.61
N ARG A 169 -9.70 -0.98 1.68
CA ARG A 169 -8.25 -1.14 1.49
C ARG A 169 -7.49 0.19 1.59
N GLY A 170 -7.91 1.05 2.50
CA GLY A 170 -7.36 2.40 2.65
C GLY A 170 -5.86 2.44 2.95
N SER A 171 -5.27 1.41 3.57
CA SER A 171 -3.82 1.33 3.80
C SER A 171 -3.06 1.15 2.50
N ASN A 172 -3.54 0.26 1.64
CA ASN A 172 -2.93 -0.02 0.34
C ASN A 172 -3.10 1.18 -0.60
N GLU A 173 -4.30 1.76 -0.69
CA GLU A 173 -4.54 2.94 -1.53
C GLU A 173 -3.64 4.12 -1.16
N ASN A 174 -3.50 4.41 0.14
CA ASN A 174 -2.59 5.45 0.60
C ASN A 174 -1.14 5.14 0.23
N THR A 175 -0.70 3.90 0.42
CA THR A 175 0.66 3.46 0.08
C THR A 175 0.90 3.51 -1.43
N ASN A 176 -0.06 3.05 -2.24
CA ASN A 176 0.00 3.16 -3.70
C ASN A 176 0.11 4.61 -4.16
N GLY A 177 -0.58 5.54 -3.48
CA GLY A 177 -0.42 6.97 -3.72
C GLY A 177 0.99 7.48 -3.43
N LEU A 178 1.68 6.97 -2.40
CA LEU A 178 3.09 7.31 -2.11
C LEU A 178 4.03 6.69 -3.15
N LEU A 179 3.75 5.45 -3.56
CA LEU A 179 4.50 4.74 -4.58
C LEU A 179 4.55 5.45 -5.92
N ARG A 180 3.51 6.20 -6.26
CA ARG A 180 3.46 6.97 -7.51
C ARG A 180 4.54 8.04 -7.64
N GLN A 181 5.26 8.36 -6.57
CA GLN A 181 6.47 9.21 -6.62
C GLN A 181 7.64 8.48 -7.30
N TYR A 182 7.71 7.17 -7.14
CA TYR A 182 8.79 6.31 -7.65
C TYR A 182 8.37 5.52 -8.89
N LEU A 183 7.09 5.14 -8.96
CA LEU A 183 6.48 4.33 -10.00
C LEU A 183 5.32 5.10 -10.66
N PRO A 184 5.59 6.13 -11.45
CA PRO A 184 4.55 6.90 -12.12
C PRO A 184 3.77 6.05 -13.14
N LYS A 185 2.53 6.45 -13.46
CA LYS A 185 1.63 5.68 -14.35
C LYS A 185 2.14 5.55 -15.79
N ASN A 186 2.97 6.49 -16.23
CA ASN A 186 3.54 6.55 -17.58
C ASN A 186 4.85 5.77 -17.74
N VAL A 187 5.30 5.08 -16.70
CA VAL A 187 6.51 4.25 -16.73
C VAL A 187 6.12 2.78 -16.90
N ASP A 188 6.90 2.06 -17.68
CA ASP A 188 6.79 0.62 -17.83
C ASP A 188 7.37 -0.07 -16.59
N LEU A 189 6.51 -0.68 -15.77
CA LEU A 189 6.92 -1.33 -14.52
C LEU A 189 7.61 -2.68 -14.74
N SER A 190 7.51 -3.26 -15.92
CA SER A 190 8.18 -4.54 -16.25
C SER A 190 9.70 -4.41 -16.31
N THR A 191 10.20 -3.19 -16.56
CA THR A 191 11.65 -2.90 -16.63
C THR A 191 12.34 -2.95 -15.27
N PHE A 192 11.59 -2.80 -14.17
CA PHE A 192 12.18 -2.87 -12.84
C PHE A 192 12.52 -4.31 -12.45
N SER A 193 13.71 -4.52 -11.91
CA SER A 193 14.10 -5.74 -11.21
C SER A 193 13.42 -5.85 -9.85
N GLN A 194 13.37 -7.05 -9.26
CA GLN A 194 12.86 -7.21 -7.89
C GLN A 194 13.70 -6.39 -6.90
N SER A 195 15.02 -6.36 -7.05
CA SER A 195 15.93 -5.59 -6.19
C SER A 195 15.66 -4.08 -6.22
N GLU A 196 15.33 -3.50 -7.37
CA GLU A 196 14.94 -2.09 -7.47
C GLU A 196 13.59 -1.82 -6.80
N LEU A 197 12.64 -2.75 -6.93
CA LEU A 197 11.35 -2.67 -6.24
C LEU A 197 11.55 -2.76 -4.71
N ASP A 198 12.45 -3.61 -4.25
CA ASP A 198 12.78 -3.75 -2.82
C ASP A 198 13.47 -2.50 -2.29
N ALA A 199 14.38 -1.89 -3.05
CA ALA A 199 15.00 -0.61 -2.67
C ALA A 199 13.98 0.53 -2.53
N ILE A 200 12.99 0.59 -3.42
CA ILE A 200 11.87 1.54 -3.28
C ILE A 200 11.02 1.20 -2.05
N ALA A 201 10.76 -0.10 -1.76
CA ALA A 201 10.06 -0.54 -0.57
C ALA A 201 10.77 -0.06 0.69
N LEU A 202 12.07 -0.30 0.77
CA LEU A 202 12.91 0.08 1.89
C LEU A 202 12.81 1.58 2.20
N ARG A 203 12.93 2.45 1.18
CA ARG A 203 12.77 3.90 1.34
C ARG A 203 11.45 4.30 1.97
N LEU A 204 10.33 3.64 1.59
CA LEU A 204 9.02 3.93 2.15
C LEU A 204 8.85 3.34 3.56
N ASN A 205 9.44 2.18 3.82
CA ASN A 205 9.38 1.51 5.10
C ASN A 205 10.26 2.18 6.17
N GLN A 206 11.27 2.95 5.76
CA GLN A 206 12.10 3.77 6.62
C GLN A 206 11.56 5.20 6.84
N ARG A 207 10.49 5.59 6.15
CA ARG A 207 9.91 6.93 6.30
C ARG A 207 8.96 6.97 7.50
N PRO A 208 9.19 7.87 8.49
CA PRO A 208 8.27 8.06 9.62
C PRO A 208 6.84 8.36 9.16
N ARG A 209 5.87 7.82 9.88
CA ARG A 209 4.44 8.00 9.59
C ARG A 209 3.73 8.65 10.77
N GLN A 210 3.03 9.77 10.53
CA GLN A 210 2.22 10.42 11.55
C GLN A 210 1.20 9.45 12.18
N THR A 211 0.57 8.58 11.35
CA THR A 211 -0.40 7.58 11.81
C THR A 211 0.22 6.47 12.67
N LEU A 212 1.54 6.39 12.76
CA LEU A 212 2.30 5.47 13.61
C LEU A 212 3.03 6.23 14.75
N GLY A 213 2.57 7.42 15.12
CA GLY A 213 3.26 8.25 16.11
C GLY A 213 4.69 8.61 15.66
N PHE A 214 4.89 8.84 14.37
CA PHE A 214 6.19 9.12 13.73
C PHE A 214 7.20 7.96 13.75
N GLN A 215 6.78 6.77 14.15
CA GLN A 215 7.59 5.57 13.93
C GLN A 215 7.63 5.21 12.43
N THR A 216 8.68 4.46 12.05
CA THR A 216 8.78 3.92 10.70
C THR A 216 7.97 2.61 10.58
N PRO A 217 7.42 2.28 9.40
CA PRO A 217 6.82 0.99 9.15
C PRO A 217 7.73 -0.20 9.51
N ALA A 218 9.03 -0.09 9.20
CA ALA A 218 10.00 -1.14 9.48
C ALA A 218 10.19 -1.36 10.98
N SER A 219 10.40 -0.30 11.77
CA SER A 219 10.57 -0.41 13.22
C SER A 219 9.30 -0.93 13.90
N LYS A 220 8.12 -0.49 13.42
CA LYS A 220 6.83 -0.96 13.94
C LYS A 220 6.60 -2.45 13.69
N LEU A 221 6.93 -2.93 12.47
CA LEU A 221 6.81 -4.36 12.14
C LEU A 221 7.78 -5.19 12.98
N GLN A 222 9.04 -4.76 13.10
CA GLN A 222 10.07 -5.44 13.90
C GLN A 222 9.64 -5.57 15.37
N ALA A 223 9.15 -4.50 15.97
CA ALA A 223 8.64 -4.51 17.34
C ALA A 223 7.47 -5.51 17.50
N SER A 224 6.57 -5.58 16.49
CA SER A 224 5.42 -6.50 16.51
C SER A 224 5.85 -7.96 16.46
N VAL A 225 6.87 -8.30 15.67
CA VAL A 225 7.41 -9.66 15.58
C VAL A 225 8.12 -10.06 16.89
N ALA A 226 8.87 -9.14 17.49
CA ALA A 226 9.58 -9.39 18.74
C ALA A 226 8.62 -9.56 19.94
N SER A 227 7.41 -9.00 19.88
CA SER A 227 6.41 -9.04 20.95
C SER A 227 5.45 -10.23 20.84
N THR A 228 5.56 -11.02 19.77
CA THR A 228 4.71 -12.22 19.59
C THR A 228 5.46 -13.42 20.16
N PRO A 229 4.93 -14.08 21.22
CA PRO A 229 5.56 -15.23 21.87
C PRO A 229 5.61 -16.46 20.97
#